data_50037870c53370b5cc8b3800ecd21b08
#
_entry.id   50037870c53370b5cc8b3800ecd21b08
#
_cell.length_a   1.000
_cell.length_b   1.000
_cell.length_c   1.000
_cell.angle_alpha   90.00
_cell.angle_beta   90.00
_cell.angle_gamma   90.00
#
_symmetry.space_group_name_H-M   'P 1'
#
loop_
_entity.id
_entity.type
_entity.pdbx_description
1 polymer ?
#
loop_
_entity_poly.entity_id
_entity_poly.type
_entity_poly.pdbx_seq_one_letter_code
_entity_poly.pdbx_strand_id
1 'polypeptide(L)'
;MATAAFEDIVADFEFLEDWEDRYRYVIDHGKAMDALDEALKVPSTKVDGCASQVWLHPRIENGVFSFDGDSDALIVRGLIAVLRALYNGLPVADVPRVDAGGELARLGLNDHLSAQRSNGLRSMIERIRLVAAEEAQG
;
A
#
# COMPACT_ATOMS: atom_id res chain seq x y z
N MET A 1 1.54 13.84 -9.38
CA MET A 1 1.86 14.37 -8.04
C MET A 1 1.37 13.41 -6.97
N ALA A 2 2.22 13.12 -6.00
CA ALA A 2 1.83 12.21 -4.92
C ALA A 2 1.02 12.96 -3.85
N THR A 3 0.32 12.21 -3.02
CA THR A 3 -0.44 12.78 -1.89
C THR A 3 0.49 13.41 -0.86
N ALA A 4 -0.06 14.29 -0.03
CA ALA A 4 0.70 14.90 1.07
C ALA A 4 1.22 13.82 2.04
N ALA A 5 0.41 12.80 2.33
CA ALA A 5 0.82 11.71 3.23
C ALA A 5 2.03 10.95 2.66
N PHE A 6 2.04 10.69 1.37
CA PHE A 6 3.17 10.01 0.74
C PHE A 6 4.42 10.91 0.71
N GLU A 7 4.24 12.19 0.41
CA GLU A 7 5.37 13.13 0.42
C GLU A 7 6.00 13.26 1.81
N ASP A 8 5.21 13.13 2.87
CA ASP A 8 5.73 13.10 4.23
C ASP A 8 6.64 11.89 4.46
N ILE A 9 6.26 10.74 3.92
CA ILE A 9 7.09 9.52 4.00
C ILE A 9 8.41 9.72 3.23
N VAL A 10 8.35 10.32 2.05
CA VAL A 10 9.56 10.61 1.27
C VAL A 10 10.48 11.54 2.06
N ALA A 11 9.93 12.58 2.66
CA ALA A 11 10.70 13.53 3.45
C ALA A 11 11.37 12.83 4.65
N ASP A 12 10.63 11.96 5.33
CA ASP A 12 11.18 11.21 6.47
C ASP A 12 12.31 10.27 6.03
N PHE A 13 12.16 9.63 4.88
CA PHE A 13 13.20 8.76 4.33
C PHE A 13 14.49 9.52 4.02
N GLU A 14 14.38 10.77 3.62
CA GLU A 14 15.57 11.59 3.34
C GLU A 14 16.43 11.81 4.59
N PHE A 15 15.83 11.79 5.79
CA PHE A 15 16.54 11.89 7.05
C PHE A 15 17.11 10.56 7.53
N LEU A 16 16.66 9.44 6.98
CA LEU A 16 17.08 8.11 7.39
C LEU A 16 18.11 7.60 6.40
N GLU A 17 19.38 7.57 6.81
CA GLU A 17 20.46 7.17 5.91
C GLU A 17 20.61 5.65 5.81
N ASP A 18 20.27 4.95 6.88
CA ASP A 18 20.47 3.52 7.03
C ASP A 18 19.22 2.75 6.64
N TRP A 19 19.40 1.64 5.90
CA TRP A 19 18.25 0.79 5.52
C TRP A 19 17.63 0.09 6.72
N GLU A 20 18.39 -0.21 7.76
CA GLU A 20 17.81 -0.73 8.99
C GLU A 20 16.79 0.23 9.59
N ASP A 21 17.13 1.52 9.60
CA ASP A 21 16.24 2.56 10.12
C ASP A 21 15.03 2.75 9.21
N ARG A 22 15.21 2.66 7.89
CA ARG A 22 14.12 2.76 6.93
C ARG A 22 13.15 1.57 7.05
N TYR A 23 13.68 0.36 7.21
CA TYR A 23 12.84 -0.81 7.46
C TYR A 23 12.05 -0.67 8.75
N ARG A 24 12.70 -0.20 9.81
CA ARG A 24 12.03 0.03 11.09
C ARG A 24 10.93 1.06 10.95
N TYR A 25 11.17 2.13 10.20
CA TYR A 25 10.18 3.15 9.91
C TYR A 25 8.95 2.55 9.23
N VAL A 26 9.16 1.73 8.21
CA VAL A 26 8.06 1.06 7.49
C VAL A 26 7.29 0.13 8.43
N ILE A 27 8.01 -0.67 9.22
CA ILE A 27 7.37 -1.59 10.18
C ILE A 27 6.56 -0.81 11.21
N ASP A 28 7.08 0.31 11.72
CA ASP A 28 6.39 1.15 12.69
C ASP A 28 5.10 1.73 12.11
N HIS A 29 5.10 2.12 10.84
CA HIS A 29 3.87 2.54 10.17
C HIS A 29 2.84 1.42 10.11
N GLY A 30 3.30 0.19 9.86
CA GLY A 30 2.41 -0.98 9.87
C GLY A 30 1.84 -1.26 11.26
N LYS A 31 2.64 -1.09 12.30
CA LYS A 31 2.19 -1.28 13.68
C LYS A 31 1.18 -0.21 14.11
N ALA A 32 1.33 0.99 13.60
CA ALA A 32 0.41 2.10 13.91
C ALA A 32 -0.92 1.96 13.20
N MET A 33 -0.99 1.14 12.15
CA MET A 33 -2.19 0.92 11.38
C MET A 33 -3.15 0.02 12.17
N ASP A 34 -4.44 0.38 12.19
CA ASP A 34 -5.45 -0.44 12.84
C ASP A 34 -5.53 -1.81 12.16
N ALA A 35 -5.77 -2.85 12.96
CA ALA A 35 -6.00 -4.18 12.43
C ALA A 35 -7.32 -4.21 11.67
N LEU A 36 -7.35 -4.98 10.57
CA LEU A 36 -8.59 -5.19 9.83
C LEU A 36 -9.50 -6.12 10.64
N ASP A 37 -10.81 -5.78 10.69
CA ASP A 37 -11.81 -6.62 11.35
C ASP A 37 -11.74 -8.04 10.75
N GLU A 38 -11.77 -9.05 11.62
CA GLU A 38 -11.74 -10.46 11.19
C GLU A 38 -12.87 -10.78 10.21
N ALA A 39 -14.03 -10.14 10.36
CA ALA A 39 -15.14 -10.30 9.46
C ALA A 39 -14.83 -9.88 8.02
N LEU A 40 -13.81 -9.02 7.85
CA LEU A 40 -13.37 -8.55 6.52
C LEU A 40 -12.20 -9.35 5.97
N LYS A 41 -11.66 -10.30 6.72
CA LYS A 41 -10.59 -11.20 6.25
C LYS A 41 -11.21 -12.41 5.60
N VAL A 42 -11.66 -12.24 4.37
CA VAL A 42 -12.45 -13.21 3.60
C VAL A 42 -11.80 -13.42 2.23
N PRO A 43 -12.20 -14.46 1.48
CA PRO A 43 -11.58 -14.70 0.17
C PRO A 43 -11.65 -13.53 -0.80
N SER A 44 -12.73 -12.73 -0.74
CA SER A 44 -12.90 -11.59 -1.65
C SER A 44 -11.93 -10.44 -1.35
N THR A 45 -11.43 -10.32 -0.13
CA THR A 45 -10.45 -9.30 0.23
C THR A 45 -9.02 -9.81 0.19
N LYS A 46 -8.83 -11.12 0.14
CA LYS A 46 -7.50 -11.72 0.12
C LYS A 46 -6.81 -11.46 -1.21
N VAL A 47 -5.56 -11.06 -1.14
CA VAL A 47 -4.73 -10.81 -2.32
C VAL A 47 -3.85 -12.04 -2.59
N ASP A 48 -4.02 -12.64 -3.77
CA ASP A 48 -3.19 -13.76 -4.21
C ASP A 48 -1.84 -13.26 -4.71
N GLY A 49 -0.87 -14.16 -4.77
CA GLY A 49 0.46 -13.82 -5.25
C GLY A 49 1.41 -13.29 -4.18
N CYS A 50 0.98 -13.32 -2.92
CA CYS A 50 1.79 -12.92 -1.79
C CYS A 50 2.22 -14.14 -0.98
N ALA A 51 3.47 -14.17 -0.51
CA ALA A 51 3.96 -15.25 0.35
C ALA A 51 3.28 -15.21 1.73
N SER A 52 3.10 -14.01 2.27
CA SER A 52 2.34 -13.78 3.50
C SER A 52 0.85 -13.65 3.17
N GLN A 53 0.00 -13.81 4.17
CA GLN A 53 -1.42 -13.54 3.99
C GLN A 53 -1.64 -12.02 3.96
N VAL A 54 -2.38 -11.55 2.96
CA VAL A 54 -2.66 -10.14 2.75
C VAL A 54 -4.12 -9.97 2.41
N TRP A 55 -4.77 -9.01 3.05
CA TRP A 55 -6.15 -8.64 2.77
C TRP A 55 -6.22 -7.14 2.51
N LEU A 56 -6.95 -6.74 1.47
CA LEU A 56 -7.22 -5.35 1.14
C LEU A 56 -8.73 -5.16 1.03
N HIS A 57 -9.25 -4.18 1.75
CA HIS A 57 -10.68 -3.85 1.74
C HIS A 57 -10.86 -2.43 1.19
N PRO A 58 -11.17 -2.29 -0.11
CA PRO A 58 -11.35 -0.97 -0.71
C PRO A 58 -12.70 -0.38 -0.37
N ARG A 59 -12.76 0.96 -0.32
CA ARG A 59 -13.99 1.72 -0.11
C ARG A 59 -13.97 2.90 -1.06
N ILE A 60 -15.12 3.12 -1.72
CA ILE A 60 -15.31 4.30 -2.55
C ILE A 60 -16.53 5.04 -2.03
N GLU A 61 -16.30 6.24 -1.51
CA GLU A 61 -17.34 7.09 -0.95
C GLU A 61 -17.28 8.45 -1.64
N ASN A 62 -18.39 8.85 -2.26
CA ASN A 62 -18.49 10.13 -2.98
C ASN A 62 -17.38 10.29 -4.05
N GLY A 63 -17.03 9.20 -4.72
CA GLY A 63 -16.00 9.20 -5.75
C GLY A 63 -14.58 9.23 -5.24
N VAL A 64 -14.37 9.14 -3.91
CA VAL A 64 -13.05 9.14 -3.29
C VAL A 64 -12.67 7.73 -2.90
N PHE A 65 -11.46 7.33 -3.31
CA PHE A 65 -10.91 6.00 -3.03
C PHE A 65 -10.19 5.97 -1.70
N SER A 66 -10.39 4.90 -0.95
CA SER A 66 -9.56 4.56 0.21
C SER A 66 -9.60 3.05 0.39
N PHE A 67 -8.68 2.52 1.16
CA PHE A 67 -8.72 1.11 1.52
C PHE A 67 -8.10 0.88 2.89
N ASP A 68 -8.56 -0.17 3.55
CA ASP A 68 -7.92 -0.72 4.74
C ASP A 68 -7.27 -2.04 4.34
N GLY A 69 -6.29 -2.47 5.11
CA GLY A 69 -5.62 -3.72 4.83
C GLY A 69 -4.95 -4.30 6.05
N ASP A 70 -4.54 -5.54 5.93
CA ASP A 70 -3.83 -6.23 7.01
C ASP A 70 -2.99 -7.36 6.43
N SER A 71 -2.05 -7.85 7.23
CA SER A 71 -1.21 -8.98 6.89
C SER A 71 -0.73 -9.65 8.17
N ASP A 72 -0.34 -10.91 8.07
CA ASP A 72 0.28 -11.64 9.16
C ASP A 72 1.78 -11.33 9.30
N ALA A 73 2.35 -10.55 8.39
CA ALA A 73 3.76 -10.15 8.43
C ALA A 73 3.88 -8.64 8.69
N LEU A 74 4.71 -8.25 9.68
CA LEU A 74 4.85 -6.85 10.07
C LEU A 74 5.36 -5.95 8.95
N ILE A 75 6.35 -6.42 8.19
CA ILE A 75 6.89 -5.61 7.09
C ILE A 75 5.83 -5.41 6.00
N VAL A 76 5.00 -6.42 5.74
CA VAL A 76 3.93 -6.32 4.74
C VAL A 76 2.86 -5.34 5.23
N ARG A 77 2.51 -5.36 6.51
CA ARG A 77 1.62 -4.33 7.08
C ARG A 77 2.19 -2.93 6.82
N GLY A 78 3.50 -2.78 6.99
CA GLY A 78 4.17 -1.52 6.71
C GLY A 78 4.05 -1.10 5.25
N LEU A 79 4.22 -2.04 4.33
CA LEU A 79 4.05 -1.78 2.90
C LEU A 79 2.60 -1.39 2.58
N ILE A 80 1.62 -2.03 3.23
CA ILE A 80 0.21 -1.64 3.10
C ILE A 80 0.01 -0.20 3.57
N ALA A 81 0.63 0.19 4.69
CA ALA A 81 0.53 1.55 5.20
C ALA A 81 1.11 2.57 4.21
N VAL A 82 2.23 2.23 3.57
CA VAL A 82 2.81 3.09 2.53
C VAL A 82 1.87 3.22 1.32
N LEU A 83 1.27 2.12 0.88
CA LEU A 83 0.30 2.15 -0.22
C LEU A 83 -0.94 2.95 0.16
N ARG A 84 -1.41 2.86 1.40
CA ARG A 84 -2.52 3.69 1.87
C ARG A 84 -2.16 5.17 1.78
N ALA A 85 -0.94 5.54 2.16
CA ALA A 85 -0.49 6.92 2.04
C ALA A 85 -0.49 7.37 0.57
N LEU A 86 -0.15 6.48 -0.36
CA LEU A 86 -0.07 6.80 -1.78
C LEU A 86 -1.45 6.96 -2.42
N TYR A 87 -2.43 6.18 -2.01
CA TYR A 87 -3.73 6.09 -2.71
C TYR A 87 -4.91 6.67 -1.96
N ASN A 88 -4.94 6.62 -0.62
CA ASN A 88 -6.11 7.03 0.13
C ASN A 88 -6.38 8.52 -0.05
N GLY A 89 -7.64 8.86 -0.33
CA GLY A 89 -8.07 10.24 -0.52
C GLY A 89 -8.03 10.71 -1.97
N LEU A 90 -7.59 9.86 -2.90
CA LEU A 90 -7.60 10.24 -4.31
C LEU A 90 -8.99 10.06 -4.92
N PRO A 91 -9.36 10.89 -5.90
CA PRO A 91 -10.52 10.56 -6.74
C PRO A 91 -10.30 9.18 -7.36
N VAL A 92 -11.36 8.37 -7.41
CA VAL A 92 -11.24 6.99 -7.89
C VAL A 92 -10.70 6.92 -9.32
N ALA A 93 -11.03 7.91 -10.15
CA ALA A 93 -10.53 7.96 -11.53
C ALA A 93 -9.02 8.23 -11.62
N ASP A 94 -8.43 8.80 -10.58
CA ASP A 94 -7.00 9.10 -10.56
C ASP A 94 -6.15 7.90 -10.10
N VAL A 95 -6.75 6.92 -9.43
CA VAL A 95 -6.00 5.77 -8.88
C VAL A 95 -5.23 5.03 -9.98
N PRO A 96 -5.82 4.67 -11.13
CA PRO A 96 -5.06 3.98 -12.17
C PRO A 96 -3.96 4.83 -12.81
N ARG A 97 -3.99 6.14 -12.61
CA ARG A 97 -2.99 7.07 -13.16
C ARG A 97 -1.76 7.21 -12.29
N VAL A 98 -1.79 6.70 -11.07
CA VAL A 98 -0.64 6.77 -10.16
C VAL A 98 0.46 5.85 -10.70
N ASP A 99 1.66 6.41 -10.87
CA ASP A 99 2.85 5.61 -11.21
C ASP A 99 3.44 5.06 -9.91
N ALA A 100 2.81 4.00 -9.40
CA ALA A 100 3.20 3.42 -8.12
C ALA A 100 4.66 2.94 -8.15
N GLY A 101 5.10 2.34 -9.24
CA GLY A 101 6.49 1.90 -9.38
C GLY A 101 7.46 3.05 -9.27
N GLY A 102 7.19 4.15 -9.98
CA GLY A 102 8.03 5.34 -9.93
C GLY A 102 8.03 6.02 -8.57
N GLU A 103 6.85 6.11 -7.94
CA GLU A 103 6.74 6.72 -6.62
C GLU A 103 7.47 5.89 -5.56
N LEU A 104 7.31 4.57 -5.57
CA LEU A 104 8.00 3.69 -4.63
C LEU A 104 9.52 3.67 -4.87
N ALA A 105 9.95 3.88 -6.10
CA ALA A 105 11.37 4.01 -6.42
C ALA A 105 12.01 5.22 -5.71
N ARG A 106 11.24 6.27 -5.45
CA ARG A 106 11.72 7.42 -4.68
C ARG A 106 12.12 7.03 -3.26
N LEU A 107 11.50 5.98 -2.73
CA LEU A 107 11.84 5.44 -1.42
C LEU A 107 12.97 4.40 -1.50
N GLY A 108 13.33 3.95 -2.70
CA GLY A 108 14.34 2.91 -2.89
C GLY A 108 13.88 1.51 -2.46
N LEU A 109 12.58 1.35 -2.19
CA LEU A 109 12.07 0.08 -1.67
C LEU A 109 12.26 -1.08 -2.64
N ASN A 110 12.09 -0.82 -3.94
CA ASN A 110 12.19 -1.87 -4.96
C ASN A 110 13.55 -2.59 -4.94
N ASP A 111 14.62 -1.85 -4.61
CA ASP A 111 15.97 -2.40 -4.60
C ASP A 111 16.33 -3.11 -3.30
N HIS A 112 15.50 -2.95 -2.26
CA HIS A 112 15.80 -3.46 -0.91
C HIS A 112 14.77 -4.46 -0.40
N LEU A 113 13.83 -4.90 -1.25
CA LEU A 113 12.89 -5.95 -0.92
C LEU A 113 13.32 -7.26 -1.57
N SER A 114 13.03 -8.39 -0.91
CA SER A 114 13.21 -9.70 -1.53
C SER A 114 12.29 -9.83 -2.75
N ALA A 115 12.60 -10.77 -3.63
CA ALA A 115 11.77 -11.03 -4.81
C ALA A 115 10.33 -11.35 -4.41
N GLN A 116 10.14 -12.13 -3.34
CA GLN A 116 8.80 -12.49 -2.86
C GLN A 116 8.03 -11.25 -2.40
N ARG A 117 8.68 -10.34 -1.68
CA ARG A 117 8.04 -9.11 -1.20
C ARG A 117 7.74 -8.14 -2.33
N SER A 118 8.66 -8.04 -3.30
CA SER A 118 8.42 -7.21 -4.49
C SER A 118 7.23 -7.73 -5.29
N ASN A 119 7.12 -9.05 -5.44
CA ASN A 119 5.97 -9.66 -6.13
C ASN A 119 4.67 -9.42 -5.38
N GLY A 120 4.68 -9.54 -4.05
CA GLY A 120 3.51 -9.27 -3.23
C GLY A 120 3.07 -7.81 -3.33
N LEU A 121 4.03 -6.89 -3.31
CA LEU A 121 3.75 -5.46 -3.47
C LEU A 121 3.11 -5.18 -4.83
N ARG A 122 3.63 -5.79 -5.89
CA ARG A 122 3.05 -5.66 -7.23
C ARG A 122 1.63 -6.20 -7.28
N SER A 123 1.39 -7.34 -6.65
CA SER A 123 0.04 -7.93 -6.60
C SER A 123 -0.96 -7.02 -5.89
N MET A 124 -0.54 -6.36 -4.81
CA MET A 124 -1.38 -5.40 -4.11
C MET A 124 -1.70 -4.19 -4.99
N ILE A 125 -0.70 -3.66 -5.68
CA ILE A 125 -0.89 -2.51 -6.58
C ILE A 125 -1.86 -2.86 -7.71
N GLU A 126 -1.70 -4.05 -8.30
CA GLU A 126 -2.60 -4.50 -9.37
C GLU A 126 -4.04 -4.64 -8.87
N ARG A 127 -4.23 -5.17 -7.66
CA ARG A 127 -5.57 -5.29 -7.07
C ARG A 127 -6.19 -3.92 -6.85
N ILE A 128 -5.44 -2.97 -6.33
CA ILE A 128 -5.92 -1.60 -6.11
C ILE A 128 -6.35 -0.97 -7.43
N ARG A 129 -5.53 -1.09 -8.46
CA ARG A 129 -5.82 -0.52 -9.77
C ARG A 129 -7.05 -1.17 -10.40
N LEU A 130 -7.17 -2.48 -10.30
CA LEU A 130 -8.31 -3.21 -10.85
C LEU A 130 -9.62 -2.78 -10.20
N VAL A 131 -9.65 -2.71 -8.88
CA VAL A 131 -10.85 -2.30 -8.14
C VAL A 131 -11.24 -0.86 -8.51
N ALA A 132 -10.28 0.04 -8.55
CA ALA A 132 -10.55 1.44 -8.90
C ALA A 132 -11.05 1.58 -10.34
N ALA A 133 -10.49 0.80 -11.27
CA ALA A 133 -10.91 0.84 -12.67
C ALA A 133 -12.35 0.32 -12.83
N GLU A 134 -12.70 -0.75 -12.11
CA GLU A 134 -14.07 -1.29 -12.15
C GLU A 134 -15.08 -0.28 -11.61
N GLU A 135 -14.76 0.37 -10.51
CA GLU A 135 -15.66 1.36 -9.89
C GLU A 135 -15.77 2.64 -10.72
N ALA A 136 -14.68 3.05 -11.38
CA ALA A 136 -14.70 4.24 -12.22
C ALA A 136 -15.56 4.04 -13.48
N GLN A 137 -15.73 2.78 -13.93
CA GLN A 137 -16.56 2.45 -15.09
C GLN A 137 -18.04 2.23 -14.71
N GLY A 138 -18.26 1.90 -13.47
CA GLY A 138 -19.60 1.70 -12.94
C GLY A 138 -20.19 3.01 -12.45
#